data_b723c6d4e9cf1360c1672443a215ea9e
#
_entry.id   b723c6d4e9cf1360c1672443a215ea9e
#
_cell.length_a   1.000
_cell.length_b   1.000
_cell.length_c   1.000
_cell.angle_alpha   90.00
_cell.angle_beta   90.00
_cell.angle_gamma   90.00
#
_symmetry.space_group_name_H-M   'P 1'
#
loop_
_entity.id
_entity.type
_entity.pdbx_description
1 polymer ?
#
loop_
_entity_poly.entity_id
_entity_poly.type
_entity_poly.pdbx_seq_one_letter_code
_entity_poly.pdbx_strand_id
1 'polypeptide(L)'
;MTPFTATVSELHRFPVKSMRGECPERVALDALGIGGDRRYAVRDLDTGKVLSAKRPSVGRVLLNCGARTEGGDVMVRVGNGEFPVHETEAVDAALSAALGIRAHLDNAAADDEVYESYWPEMEGFALSDVTVDLPIAMSTEKGTFVDLAALHLVTTSSLAHLRRLAPDSQINVARFRPSLVIDLGEDVEGFVENDWVDRTARLGSAVIKFGSASPRCVMTTLAQGDLPEDRQVLRTLADHNRLEFAGFGDFACLGIYAEVVEPGEVGVGDELTLGAVRDSLARA
;
A
#
# COMPACT_ATOMS: atom_id res chain seq x y z
N MET A 1 22.92 1.10 18.96
CA MET A 1 21.48 0.85 19.03
C MET A 1 21.26 -0.35 19.93
N THR A 2 20.41 -0.24 20.94
CA THR A 2 19.99 -1.38 21.75
C THR A 2 19.34 -2.40 20.83
N PRO A 3 19.66 -3.70 20.90
CA PRO A 3 18.95 -4.70 20.10
C PRO A 3 17.49 -4.71 20.54
N PHE A 4 16.58 -4.39 19.64
CA PHE A 4 15.15 -4.57 19.84
C PHE A 4 14.71 -5.81 19.08
N THR A 5 13.75 -6.53 19.63
CA THR A 5 13.11 -7.64 18.93
C THR A 5 12.00 -7.05 18.10
N ALA A 6 12.09 -7.23 16.78
CA ALA A 6 11.07 -6.82 15.84
C ALA A 6 10.26 -8.05 15.42
N THR A 7 8.93 -7.97 15.49
CA THR A 7 8.04 -9.08 15.13
C THR A 7 6.93 -8.60 14.19
N VAL A 8 6.43 -9.50 13.37
CA VAL A 8 5.25 -9.24 12.54
C VAL A 8 4.01 -9.21 13.44
N SER A 9 3.37 -8.07 13.61
CA SER A 9 2.13 -7.94 14.37
C SER A 9 0.88 -8.12 13.51
N GLU A 10 0.94 -7.70 12.25
CA GLU A 10 -0.19 -7.85 11.31
C GLU A 10 0.33 -8.12 9.90
N LEU A 11 -0.40 -8.96 9.16
CA LEU A 11 -0.26 -9.17 7.73
C LEU A 11 -1.51 -8.67 7.03
N HIS A 12 -1.35 -7.98 5.91
CA HIS A 12 -2.46 -7.48 5.11
C HIS A 12 -2.29 -7.91 3.65
N ARG A 13 -3.35 -8.44 3.06
CA ARG A 13 -3.44 -8.74 1.63
C ARG A 13 -4.62 -8.00 1.04
N PHE A 14 -4.40 -7.37 -0.11
CA PHE A 14 -5.40 -6.59 -0.83
C PHE A 14 -5.58 -7.21 -2.22
N PRO A 15 -6.42 -8.23 -2.40
CA PRO A 15 -6.53 -8.94 -3.68
C PRO A 15 -6.85 -8.01 -4.85
N VAL A 16 -7.65 -6.95 -4.60
CA VAL A 16 -8.02 -5.95 -5.60
C VAL A 16 -7.44 -4.58 -5.24
N LYS A 17 -6.78 -3.94 -6.23
CA LYS A 17 -6.26 -2.57 -6.11
C LYS A 17 -7.31 -1.61 -5.58
N SER A 18 -6.93 -0.75 -4.63
CA SER A 18 -7.78 0.27 -3.99
C SER A 18 -8.96 -0.23 -3.15
N MET A 19 -9.29 -1.51 -3.16
CA MET A 19 -10.32 -2.08 -2.27
C MET A 19 -9.75 -2.41 -0.90
N ARG A 20 -10.61 -2.55 0.11
CA ARG A 20 -10.23 -3.10 1.42
C ARG A 20 -9.85 -4.56 1.25
N GLY A 21 -8.88 -5.01 2.03
CA GLY A 21 -8.34 -6.36 1.98
C GLY A 21 -8.73 -7.21 3.18
N GLU A 22 -7.88 -8.15 3.47
CA GLU A 22 -7.97 -9.15 4.53
C GLU A 22 -6.67 -9.22 5.34
N CYS A 23 -6.74 -9.82 6.53
CA CYS A 23 -5.61 -10.00 7.42
C CYS A 23 -5.32 -11.50 7.60
N PRO A 24 -4.53 -12.12 6.73
CA PRO A 24 -4.15 -13.53 6.86
C PRO A 24 -3.15 -13.72 8.00
N GLU A 25 -3.19 -14.90 8.65
CA GLU A 25 -2.22 -15.28 9.69
C GLU A 25 -0.85 -15.65 9.11
N ARG A 26 -0.79 -16.08 7.85
CA ARG A 26 0.43 -16.48 7.13
C ARG A 26 0.30 -16.23 5.65
N VAL A 27 1.40 -15.86 5.02
CA VAL A 27 1.49 -15.59 3.58
C VAL A 27 2.79 -16.16 3.00
N ALA A 28 2.75 -16.55 1.73
CA ALA A 28 3.94 -16.75 0.93
C ALA A 28 4.41 -15.41 0.35
N LEU A 29 5.71 -15.20 0.32
CA LEU A 29 6.39 -14.08 -0.34
C LEU A 29 7.18 -14.59 -1.54
N ASP A 30 7.02 -13.93 -2.68
CA ASP A 30 7.80 -14.13 -3.88
C ASP A 30 8.27 -12.76 -4.47
N ALA A 31 8.87 -12.76 -5.65
CA ALA A 31 9.34 -11.53 -6.29
C ALA A 31 8.23 -10.47 -6.51
N LEU A 32 6.97 -10.90 -6.58
CA LEU A 32 5.81 -10.02 -6.73
C LEU A 32 5.22 -9.55 -5.38
N GLY A 33 5.81 -9.96 -4.26
CA GLY A 33 5.35 -9.62 -2.91
C GLY A 33 4.50 -10.72 -2.26
N ILE A 34 3.41 -10.33 -1.60
CA ILE A 34 2.48 -11.29 -0.97
C ILE A 34 1.67 -12.01 -2.05
N GLY A 35 1.67 -13.35 -2.00
CA GLY A 35 0.89 -14.17 -2.91
C GLY A 35 -0.60 -13.76 -2.92
N GLY A 36 -1.12 -13.42 -4.09
CA GLY A 36 -2.50 -12.96 -4.29
C GLY A 36 -2.74 -11.47 -4.05
N ASP A 37 -1.73 -10.68 -3.64
CA ASP A 37 -1.88 -9.26 -3.40
C ASP A 37 -1.95 -8.48 -4.74
N ARG A 38 -2.92 -7.56 -4.86
CA ARG A 38 -3.18 -6.70 -6.04
C ARG A 38 -3.13 -7.46 -7.36
N ARG A 39 -3.67 -8.69 -7.36
CA ARG A 39 -3.80 -9.52 -8.58
C ARG A 39 -4.89 -9.00 -9.50
N TYR A 40 -5.81 -8.21 -8.97
CA TYR A 40 -6.92 -7.62 -9.69
C TYR A 40 -6.93 -6.11 -9.57
N ALA A 41 -7.46 -5.44 -10.59
CA ALA A 41 -7.78 -4.02 -10.56
C ALA A 41 -9.04 -3.72 -11.36
N VAL A 42 -9.70 -2.62 -11.04
CA VAL A 42 -10.83 -2.13 -11.83
C VAL A 42 -10.29 -1.28 -12.97
N ARG A 43 -10.72 -1.56 -14.19
CA ARG A 43 -10.44 -0.78 -15.40
C ARG A 43 -11.65 0.08 -15.75
N ASP A 44 -11.44 1.35 -16.02
CA ASP A 44 -12.40 2.24 -16.65
C ASP A 44 -12.40 1.95 -18.17
N LEU A 45 -13.50 1.40 -18.69
CA LEU A 45 -13.61 0.98 -20.09
C LEU A 45 -13.70 2.17 -21.07
N ASP A 46 -13.99 3.37 -20.58
CA ASP A 46 -14.06 4.57 -21.43
C ASP A 46 -12.67 5.16 -21.66
N THR A 47 -11.78 5.06 -20.67
CA THR A 47 -10.41 5.56 -20.76
C THR A 47 -9.37 4.49 -21.05
N GLY A 48 -9.71 3.22 -20.81
CA GLY A 48 -8.79 2.07 -20.86
C GLY A 48 -7.82 1.98 -19.69
N LYS A 49 -7.86 2.93 -18.73
CA LYS A 49 -6.89 3.01 -17.63
C LYS A 49 -7.34 2.23 -16.41
N VAL A 50 -6.36 1.82 -15.59
CA VAL A 50 -6.64 1.25 -14.27
C VAL A 50 -7.16 2.35 -13.34
N LEU A 51 -8.32 2.10 -12.72
CA LEU A 51 -8.91 3.00 -11.76
C LEU A 51 -8.22 2.86 -10.40
N SER A 52 -7.89 3.99 -9.80
CA SER A 52 -7.29 4.06 -8.47
C SER A 52 -8.05 5.04 -7.59
N ALA A 53 -8.11 4.77 -6.28
CA ALA A 53 -8.61 5.73 -5.30
C ALA A 53 -7.75 7.00 -5.22
N LYS A 54 -6.58 7.04 -5.87
CA LYS A 54 -5.78 8.25 -6.10
C LYS A 54 -6.44 9.23 -7.08
N ARG A 55 -7.50 8.81 -7.79
CA ARG A 55 -8.44 9.68 -8.51
C ARG A 55 -9.75 9.76 -7.70
N PRO A 56 -9.84 10.65 -6.67
CA PRO A 56 -10.94 10.61 -5.70
C PRO A 56 -12.32 10.88 -6.30
N SER A 57 -12.42 11.59 -7.42
CA SER A 57 -13.70 11.91 -8.07
C SER A 57 -14.52 10.67 -8.42
N VAL A 58 -13.86 9.56 -8.75
CA VAL A 58 -14.49 8.27 -9.08
C VAL A 58 -13.99 7.16 -8.17
N GLY A 59 -12.66 7.00 -8.09
CA GLY A 59 -12.02 5.85 -7.47
C GLY A 59 -12.16 5.74 -5.95
N ARG A 60 -12.54 6.82 -5.23
CA ARG A 60 -12.75 6.76 -3.77
C ARG A 60 -13.81 5.73 -3.35
N VAL A 61 -14.76 5.40 -4.21
CA VAL A 61 -15.80 4.40 -3.97
C VAL A 61 -15.17 3.04 -3.68
N LEU A 62 -14.05 2.70 -4.34
CA LEU A 62 -13.32 1.44 -4.15
C LEU A 62 -12.85 1.23 -2.70
N LEU A 63 -12.57 2.30 -1.96
CA LEU A 63 -12.18 2.22 -0.54
C LEU A 63 -13.31 1.68 0.36
N ASN A 64 -14.56 1.67 -0.11
CA ASN A 64 -15.71 1.09 0.56
C ASN A 64 -16.09 -0.30 0.01
N CYS A 65 -15.48 -0.71 -1.10
CA CYS A 65 -15.52 -2.09 -1.57
C CYS A 65 -14.52 -2.94 -0.80
N GLY A 66 -14.65 -4.26 -0.85
CA GLY A 66 -13.74 -5.18 -0.18
C GLY A 66 -13.41 -6.38 -1.07
N ALA A 67 -12.26 -6.99 -0.81
CA ALA A 67 -11.91 -8.26 -1.45
C ALA A 67 -11.21 -9.17 -0.44
N ARG A 68 -11.50 -10.45 -0.49
CA ARG A 68 -10.86 -11.48 0.33
C ARG A 68 -10.69 -12.77 -0.46
N THR A 69 -9.78 -13.61 0.00
CA THR A 69 -9.61 -14.96 -0.56
C THR A 69 -10.38 -15.96 0.28
N GLU A 70 -11.19 -16.79 -0.36
CA GLU A 70 -11.98 -17.83 0.27
C GLU A 70 -11.97 -19.09 -0.60
N GLY A 71 -11.53 -20.22 -0.02
CA GLY A 71 -11.50 -21.49 -0.74
C GLY A 71 -10.58 -21.53 -1.97
N GLY A 72 -9.62 -20.60 -2.07
CA GLY A 72 -8.73 -20.48 -3.23
C GLY A 72 -9.25 -19.52 -4.31
N ASP A 73 -10.47 -19.00 -4.17
CA ASP A 73 -11.06 -17.99 -5.03
C ASP A 73 -11.00 -16.59 -4.37
N VAL A 74 -11.18 -15.53 -5.14
CA VAL A 74 -11.30 -14.18 -4.61
C VAL A 74 -12.76 -13.75 -4.66
N MET A 75 -13.26 -13.30 -3.50
CA MET A 75 -14.59 -12.74 -3.33
C MET A 75 -14.51 -11.22 -3.29
N VAL A 76 -15.31 -10.55 -4.11
CA VAL A 76 -15.39 -9.08 -4.18
C VAL A 76 -16.71 -8.62 -3.61
N ARG A 77 -16.67 -7.71 -2.64
CA ARG A 77 -17.84 -7.08 -2.04
C ARG A 77 -18.05 -5.66 -2.56
N VAL A 78 -19.20 -5.40 -3.17
CA VAL A 78 -19.61 -4.08 -3.67
C VAL A 78 -20.98 -3.73 -3.06
N GLY A 79 -21.02 -2.70 -2.22
CA GLY A 79 -22.22 -2.39 -1.44
C GLY A 79 -22.63 -3.57 -0.55
N ASN A 80 -23.85 -4.07 -0.73
CA ASN A 80 -24.38 -5.23 -0.01
C ASN A 80 -24.22 -6.55 -0.79
N GLY A 81 -23.72 -6.52 -2.02
CA GLY A 81 -23.48 -7.70 -2.84
C GLY A 81 -22.07 -8.26 -2.65
N GLU A 82 -21.94 -9.57 -2.80
CA GLU A 82 -20.68 -10.28 -2.76
C GLU A 82 -20.63 -11.28 -3.92
N PHE A 83 -19.53 -11.25 -4.67
CA PHE A 83 -19.40 -11.93 -5.95
C PHE A 83 -18.02 -12.60 -6.04
N PRO A 84 -17.93 -13.86 -6.47
CA PRO A 84 -16.63 -14.45 -6.82
C PRO A 84 -16.11 -13.83 -8.11
N VAL A 85 -14.80 -13.62 -8.22
CA VAL A 85 -14.19 -12.92 -9.38
C VAL A 85 -14.42 -13.61 -10.71
N HIS A 86 -14.68 -14.91 -10.72
CA HIS A 86 -14.98 -15.65 -11.96
C HIS A 86 -16.40 -15.37 -12.49
N GLU A 87 -17.31 -14.79 -11.70
CA GLU A 87 -18.61 -14.27 -12.17
C GLU A 87 -18.44 -12.85 -12.74
N THR A 88 -17.61 -12.71 -13.76
CA THR A 88 -17.14 -11.43 -14.30
C THR A 88 -18.28 -10.47 -14.62
N GLU A 89 -19.35 -10.93 -15.26
CA GLU A 89 -20.50 -10.07 -15.65
C GLU A 89 -21.20 -9.48 -14.41
N ALA A 90 -21.36 -10.26 -13.34
CA ALA A 90 -22.00 -9.81 -12.11
C ALA A 90 -21.13 -8.80 -11.36
N VAL A 91 -19.83 -9.08 -11.28
CA VAL A 91 -18.82 -8.16 -10.67
C VAL A 91 -18.79 -6.84 -11.44
N ASP A 92 -18.68 -6.87 -12.76
CA ASP A 92 -18.61 -5.69 -13.62
C ASP A 92 -19.88 -4.85 -13.53
N ALA A 93 -21.05 -5.48 -13.53
CA ALA A 93 -22.32 -4.80 -13.37
C ALA A 93 -22.41 -4.08 -11.99
N ALA A 94 -22.02 -4.76 -10.91
CA ALA A 94 -22.02 -4.19 -9.57
C ALA A 94 -21.03 -3.02 -9.44
N LEU A 95 -19.81 -3.17 -9.97
CA LEU A 95 -18.78 -2.13 -10.00
C LEU A 95 -19.23 -0.93 -10.84
N SER A 96 -19.77 -1.17 -12.05
CA SER A 96 -20.24 -0.09 -12.93
C SER A 96 -21.35 0.71 -12.26
N ALA A 97 -22.30 0.05 -11.61
CA ALA A 97 -23.38 0.72 -10.88
C ALA A 97 -22.86 1.55 -9.70
N ALA A 98 -21.90 1.03 -8.94
CA ALA A 98 -21.33 1.72 -7.78
C ALA A 98 -20.44 2.92 -8.16
N LEU A 99 -19.70 2.81 -9.26
CA LEU A 99 -18.76 3.83 -9.75
C LEU A 99 -19.39 4.86 -10.67
N GLY A 100 -20.53 4.54 -11.30
CA GLY A 100 -21.20 5.41 -12.28
C GLY A 100 -20.45 5.50 -13.62
N ILE A 101 -19.62 4.51 -13.94
CA ILE A 101 -18.85 4.38 -15.19
C ILE A 101 -18.98 2.95 -15.74
N ARG A 102 -18.51 2.71 -16.96
CA ARG A 102 -18.34 1.35 -17.45
C ARG A 102 -17.05 0.76 -16.89
N ALA A 103 -17.18 -0.18 -15.98
CA ALA A 103 -16.05 -0.78 -15.25
C ALA A 103 -15.90 -2.27 -15.57
N HIS A 104 -14.66 -2.74 -15.57
CA HIS A 104 -14.29 -4.14 -15.71
C HIS A 104 -13.27 -4.53 -14.63
N LEU A 105 -13.46 -5.69 -14.00
CA LEU A 105 -12.47 -6.26 -13.07
C LEU A 105 -11.45 -7.07 -13.87
N ASP A 106 -10.23 -6.53 -13.98
CA ASP A 106 -9.13 -7.11 -14.75
C ASP A 106 -8.15 -7.83 -13.83
N ASN A 107 -7.54 -8.92 -14.30
CA ASN A 107 -6.52 -9.70 -13.59
C ASN A 107 -5.18 -9.77 -14.35
N ALA A 108 -5.04 -9.04 -15.43
CA ALA A 108 -3.86 -9.02 -16.30
C ALA A 108 -3.30 -7.60 -16.39
N ALA A 109 -2.27 -7.30 -15.58
CA ALA A 109 -1.55 -6.05 -15.71
C ALA A 109 -0.65 -6.11 -16.96
N ALA A 110 -0.89 -5.22 -17.93
CA ALA A 110 -0.03 -5.06 -19.10
C ALA A 110 1.31 -4.40 -18.71
N ASP A 111 2.33 -4.57 -19.55
CA ASP A 111 3.66 -4.01 -19.27
C ASP A 111 3.68 -2.47 -19.29
N ASP A 112 2.78 -1.86 -20.04
CA ASP A 112 2.62 -0.41 -20.19
C ASP A 112 1.41 0.14 -19.41
N GLU A 113 0.92 -0.60 -18.44
CA GLU A 113 -0.25 -0.25 -17.65
C GLU A 113 -0.06 1.05 -16.87
N VAL A 114 -1.09 1.92 -16.91
CA VAL A 114 -1.07 3.20 -16.21
C VAL A 114 -2.33 3.42 -15.37
N TYR A 115 -2.20 4.23 -14.34
CA TYR A 115 -3.33 4.73 -13.55
C TYR A 115 -3.23 6.24 -13.37
N GLU A 116 -4.38 6.90 -13.21
CA GLU A 116 -4.40 8.33 -12.91
C GLU A 116 -4.18 8.60 -11.42
N SER A 117 -3.27 9.50 -11.12
CA SER A 117 -2.97 9.96 -9.76
C SER A 117 -3.16 11.47 -9.65
N TYR A 118 -3.91 11.89 -8.61
CA TYR A 118 -3.92 13.27 -8.18
C TYR A 118 -2.75 13.52 -7.24
N TRP A 119 -1.94 14.50 -7.55
CA TRP A 119 -0.97 15.01 -6.59
C TRP A 119 -1.70 15.90 -5.58
N PRO A 120 -1.43 15.75 -4.26
CA PRO A 120 -1.97 16.68 -3.27
C PRO A 120 -1.45 18.08 -3.57
N GLU A 121 -2.26 19.09 -3.21
CA GLU A 121 -1.95 20.51 -3.43
C GLU A 121 -0.50 20.82 -3.06
N MET A 122 0.29 21.14 -4.06
CA MET A 122 1.49 21.93 -3.89
C MET A 122 1.03 23.41 -3.90
N GLU A 123 1.59 24.21 -3.01
CA GLU A 123 1.25 25.63 -2.88
C GLU A 123 1.31 26.30 -4.26
N GLY A 124 0.16 26.76 -4.78
CA GLY A 124 0.04 27.39 -6.10
C GLY A 124 -0.60 26.58 -7.22
N PHE A 125 -0.98 25.31 -6.99
CA PHE A 125 -1.70 24.48 -7.98
C PHE A 125 -3.07 24.03 -7.44
N ALA A 126 -4.12 24.27 -8.20
CA ALA A 126 -5.44 23.76 -7.87
C ALA A 126 -5.53 22.25 -8.15
N LEU A 127 -6.15 21.49 -7.24
CA LEU A 127 -6.34 20.02 -7.32
C LEU A 127 -7.00 19.53 -8.62
N SER A 128 -7.71 20.40 -9.34
CA SER A 128 -8.42 20.08 -10.56
C SER A 128 -7.52 19.94 -11.80
N ASP A 129 -6.28 20.40 -11.74
CA ASP A 129 -5.50 20.65 -12.94
C ASP A 129 -4.28 19.72 -13.13
N VAL A 130 -3.99 18.84 -12.15
CA VAL A 130 -2.79 17.99 -12.23
C VAL A 130 -3.15 16.52 -11.98
N THR A 131 -3.83 15.93 -12.94
CA THR A 131 -3.88 14.47 -13.04
C THR A 131 -2.66 14.01 -13.83
N VAL A 132 -1.84 13.14 -13.25
CA VAL A 132 -0.68 12.54 -13.91
C VAL A 132 -0.93 11.05 -14.09
N ASP A 133 -0.66 10.56 -15.29
CA ASP A 133 -0.61 9.13 -15.56
C ASP A 133 0.70 8.55 -15.00
N LEU A 134 0.58 7.62 -14.09
CA LEU A 134 1.72 6.92 -13.52
C LEU A 134 1.70 5.45 -13.93
N PRO A 135 2.86 4.87 -14.28
CA PRO A 135 2.95 3.45 -14.56
C PRO A 135 2.72 2.62 -13.30
N ILE A 136 2.19 1.42 -13.48
CA ILE A 136 2.08 0.39 -12.45
C ILE A 136 3.45 -0.30 -12.27
N ALA A 137 3.72 -0.77 -11.05
CA ALA A 137 4.93 -1.50 -10.70
C ALA A 137 6.22 -0.75 -11.06
N MET A 138 6.31 0.54 -10.67
CA MET A 138 7.42 1.43 -11.05
C MET A 138 8.79 0.96 -10.56
N SER A 139 8.86 0.25 -9.43
CA SER A 139 10.09 -0.18 -8.79
C SER A 139 10.07 -1.67 -8.42
N THR A 140 9.30 -2.47 -9.13
CA THR A 140 9.19 -3.92 -8.89
C THR A 140 8.89 -4.66 -10.18
N GLU A 141 8.94 -5.98 -10.15
CA GLU A 141 8.56 -6.82 -11.28
C GLU A 141 7.10 -6.59 -11.70
N LYS A 142 6.84 -6.67 -13.00
CA LYS A 142 5.51 -6.59 -13.57
C LYS A 142 4.71 -7.86 -13.27
N GLY A 143 3.40 -7.76 -13.23
CA GLY A 143 2.51 -8.93 -13.04
C GLY A 143 1.45 -8.74 -11.95
N THR A 144 1.52 -7.65 -11.19
CA THR A 144 0.49 -7.23 -10.24
C THR A 144 0.14 -5.75 -10.43
N PHE A 145 -0.96 -5.31 -9.82
CA PHE A 145 -1.39 -3.91 -9.89
C PHE A 145 -0.86 -3.06 -8.71
N VAL A 146 0.31 -3.38 -8.18
CA VAL A 146 0.99 -2.51 -7.20
C VAL A 146 1.42 -1.21 -7.84
N ASP A 147 1.47 -0.11 -7.07
CA ASP A 147 1.84 1.19 -7.61
C ASP A 147 3.36 1.32 -7.78
N LEU A 148 4.12 1.01 -6.71
CA LEU A 148 5.55 1.29 -6.68
C LEU A 148 6.38 0.05 -6.38
N ALA A 149 6.17 -0.60 -5.24
CA ALA A 149 6.99 -1.71 -4.75
C ALA A 149 6.15 -2.90 -4.30
N ALA A 150 6.77 -4.08 -4.27
CA ALA A 150 6.11 -5.35 -3.94
C ALA A 150 5.59 -5.39 -2.50
N LEU A 151 6.33 -4.81 -1.55
CA LEU A 151 5.98 -4.77 -0.13
C LEU A 151 6.00 -3.34 0.40
N HIS A 152 5.09 -3.06 1.33
CA HIS A 152 5.06 -1.84 2.14
C HIS A 152 4.97 -2.25 3.61
N LEU A 153 5.92 -1.81 4.43
CA LEU A 153 5.98 -2.07 5.86
C LEU A 153 5.76 -0.79 6.65
N VAL A 154 5.05 -0.90 7.76
CA VAL A 154 4.85 0.19 8.74
C VAL A 154 5.15 -0.36 10.11
N THR A 155 5.74 0.44 11.02
CA THR A 155 6.00 0.02 12.38
C THR A 155 4.91 0.48 13.35
N THR A 156 4.71 -0.27 14.43
CA THR A 156 3.83 0.15 15.54
C THR A 156 4.30 1.46 16.16
N SER A 157 5.63 1.66 16.22
CA SER A 157 6.28 2.89 16.67
C SER A 157 5.85 4.11 15.85
N SER A 158 5.92 4.03 14.51
CA SER A 158 5.50 5.11 13.61
C SER A 158 4.03 5.44 13.74
N LEU A 159 3.17 4.42 13.84
CA LEU A 159 1.73 4.61 14.05
C LEU A 159 1.44 5.28 15.40
N ALA A 160 2.11 4.84 16.47
CA ALA A 160 1.97 5.42 17.81
C ALA A 160 2.49 6.87 17.84
N HIS A 161 3.62 7.13 17.19
CA HIS A 161 4.17 8.47 17.06
C HIS A 161 3.22 9.42 16.32
N LEU A 162 2.68 8.99 15.19
CA LEU A 162 1.71 9.78 14.43
C LEU A 162 0.42 10.05 15.23
N ARG A 163 -0.07 9.08 16.02
CA ARG A 163 -1.21 9.29 16.94
C ARG A 163 -0.94 10.38 17.98
N ARG A 164 0.29 10.46 18.51
CA ARG A 164 0.68 11.53 19.46
C ARG A 164 0.73 12.90 18.79
N LEU A 165 1.19 12.95 17.53
CA LEU A 165 1.28 14.20 16.75
C LEU A 165 -0.09 14.71 16.27
N ALA A 166 -1.05 13.81 16.07
CA ALA A 166 -2.40 14.13 15.60
C ALA A 166 -3.47 13.47 16.51
N PRO A 167 -3.61 13.93 17.78
CA PRO A 167 -4.48 13.26 18.77
C PRO A 167 -5.97 13.30 18.42
N ASP A 168 -6.40 14.26 17.62
CA ASP A 168 -7.79 14.39 17.17
C ASP A 168 -8.09 13.56 15.91
N SER A 169 -7.08 12.97 15.30
CA SER A 169 -7.18 12.17 14.07
C SER A 169 -7.33 10.69 14.37
N GLN A 170 -8.16 10.01 13.56
CA GLN A 170 -8.27 8.55 13.63
C GLN A 170 -7.14 7.90 12.82
N ILE A 171 -5.97 7.76 13.46
CA ILE A 171 -4.80 7.09 12.87
C ILE A 171 -4.99 5.57 12.94
N ASN A 172 -5.43 5.01 11.83
CA ASN A 172 -5.65 3.58 11.65
C ASN A 172 -4.75 3.05 10.54
N VAL A 173 -4.21 1.85 10.72
CA VAL A 173 -3.33 1.17 9.76
C VAL A 173 -3.96 1.04 8.37
N ALA A 174 -5.29 0.85 8.31
CA ALA A 174 -6.03 0.73 7.05
C ALA A 174 -5.83 1.92 6.10
N ARG A 175 -5.61 3.16 6.63
CA ARG A 175 -5.35 4.35 5.82
C ARG A 175 -4.08 4.24 4.99
N PHE A 176 -3.10 3.51 5.50
CA PHE A 176 -1.75 3.40 4.92
C PHE A 176 -1.57 2.15 4.07
N ARG A 177 -2.44 1.14 4.25
CA ARG A 177 -2.49 -0.09 3.46
C ARG A 177 -1.13 -0.81 3.37
N PRO A 178 -0.45 -1.04 4.50
CA PRO A 178 0.80 -1.80 4.47
C PRO A 178 0.54 -3.27 4.12
N SER A 179 1.59 -3.94 3.64
CA SER A 179 1.64 -5.41 3.53
C SER A 179 1.88 -6.04 4.90
N LEU A 180 2.71 -5.37 5.73
CA LEU A 180 3.11 -5.82 7.06
C LEU A 180 3.11 -4.67 8.05
N VAL A 181 2.69 -4.97 9.28
CA VAL A 181 2.93 -4.12 10.44
C VAL A 181 3.97 -4.82 11.32
N ILE A 182 5.04 -4.08 11.66
CA ILE A 182 6.14 -4.59 12.47
C ILE A 182 6.08 -3.98 13.86
N ASP A 183 5.98 -4.82 14.86
CA ASP A 183 6.06 -4.41 16.25
C ASP A 183 7.51 -4.34 16.72
N LEU A 184 7.90 -3.21 17.30
CA LEU A 184 9.24 -2.95 17.82
C LEU A 184 9.29 -2.88 19.35
N GLY A 185 8.16 -3.14 20.00
CA GLY A 185 8.01 -2.94 21.44
C GLY A 185 7.74 -1.48 21.82
N GLU A 186 7.35 -1.28 23.07
CA GLU A 186 6.87 0.02 23.58
C GLU A 186 7.97 1.08 23.75
N ASP A 187 9.22 0.65 23.91
CA ASP A 187 10.36 1.53 24.16
C ASP A 187 10.92 2.21 22.90
N VAL A 188 10.42 1.82 21.71
CA VAL A 188 10.89 2.35 20.43
C VAL A 188 9.95 3.44 19.95
N GLU A 189 10.47 4.64 19.69
CA GLU A 189 9.70 5.81 19.31
C GLU A 189 10.14 6.41 17.97
N GLY A 190 9.20 7.05 17.26
CA GLY A 190 9.45 7.79 16.03
C GLY A 190 9.25 6.97 14.77
N PHE A 191 9.67 7.54 13.64
CA PHE A 191 9.58 6.95 12.31
C PHE A 191 10.86 6.13 12.01
N VAL A 192 11.08 5.09 12.80
CA VAL A 192 12.35 4.34 12.85
C VAL A 192 12.66 3.55 11.59
N GLU A 193 11.65 3.15 10.83
CA GLU A 193 11.84 2.46 9.56
C GLU A 193 12.50 3.34 8.48
N ASN A 194 12.55 4.66 8.67
CA ASN A 194 13.28 5.55 7.78
C ASN A 194 14.78 5.22 7.73
N ASP A 195 15.33 4.66 8.82
CA ASP A 195 16.74 4.28 8.95
C ASP A 195 17.05 2.88 8.38
N TRP A 196 16.05 2.21 7.81
CA TRP A 196 16.21 0.87 7.25
C TRP A 196 16.55 0.87 5.75
N VAL A 197 16.53 2.02 5.11
CA VAL A 197 16.85 2.16 3.67
C VAL A 197 18.18 1.46 3.36
N ASP A 198 18.20 0.72 2.23
CA ASP A 198 19.33 -0.10 1.74
C ASP A 198 19.76 -1.28 2.63
N ARG A 199 19.06 -1.53 3.73
CA ARG A 199 19.32 -2.71 4.57
C ARG A 199 18.56 -3.93 4.04
N THR A 200 19.04 -5.11 4.40
CA THR A 200 18.31 -6.36 4.26
C THR A 200 17.74 -6.81 5.60
N ALA A 201 16.70 -7.61 5.57
CA ALA A 201 16.19 -8.28 6.75
C ALA A 201 15.77 -9.72 6.44
N ARG A 202 15.97 -10.61 7.41
CA ARG A 202 15.30 -11.90 7.44
C ARG A 202 13.91 -11.68 8.06
N LEU A 203 12.89 -12.24 7.44
CA LEU A 203 11.50 -12.10 7.82
C LEU A 203 10.81 -13.47 7.68
N GLY A 204 10.60 -14.16 8.80
CA GLY A 204 10.24 -15.58 8.78
C GLY A 204 11.30 -16.39 8.03
N SER A 205 10.92 -17.12 6.97
CA SER A 205 11.88 -17.83 6.11
C SER A 205 12.35 -17.03 4.89
N ALA A 206 11.74 -15.85 4.62
CA ALA A 206 12.10 -14.99 3.50
C ALA A 206 13.27 -14.02 3.84
N VAL A 207 13.91 -13.47 2.80
CA VAL A 207 14.83 -12.34 2.90
C VAL A 207 14.27 -11.19 2.07
N ILE A 208 14.17 -10.02 2.68
CA ILE A 208 13.74 -8.78 2.03
C ILE A 208 14.85 -7.74 2.03
N LYS A 209 14.80 -6.82 1.07
CA LYS A 209 15.67 -5.64 1.03
C LYS A 209 14.80 -4.39 1.06
N PHE A 210 15.10 -3.50 1.99
CA PHE A 210 14.42 -2.23 2.10
C PHE A 210 14.90 -1.26 1.00
N GLY A 211 13.93 -0.63 0.36
CA GLY A 211 14.14 0.43 -0.60
C GLY A 211 13.92 1.81 0.01
N SER A 212 13.15 2.66 -0.64
CA SER A 212 12.86 4.01 -0.16
C SER A 212 11.77 4.01 0.92
N ALA A 213 11.74 5.08 1.72
CA ALA A 213 10.56 5.43 2.50
C ALA A 213 9.32 5.50 1.60
N SER A 214 8.13 5.32 2.19
CA SER A 214 6.88 5.27 1.44
C SER A 214 6.19 6.64 1.38
N PRO A 215 6.20 7.36 0.23
CA PRO A 215 5.46 8.59 0.06
C PRO A 215 3.95 8.36 0.18
N ARG A 216 3.29 9.27 0.90
CA ARG A 216 1.84 9.18 1.13
C ARG A 216 1.09 10.17 0.26
N CYS A 217 -0.04 9.74 -0.24
CA CYS A 217 -0.91 10.52 -1.11
C CYS A 217 -2.27 10.77 -0.48
N VAL A 218 -3.15 11.42 -1.22
CA VAL A 218 -4.52 11.76 -0.81
C VAL A 218 -5.33 10.57 -0.27
N MET A 219 -5.04 9.33 -0.69
CA MET A 219 -5.77 8.14 -0.22
C MET A 219 -5.79 8.01 1.31
N THR A 220 -4.73 8.45 1.99
CA THR A 220 -4.64 8.37 3.47
C THR A 220 -5.65 9.27 4.17
N THR A 221 -6.14 10.28 3.47
CA THR A 221 -7.10 11.27 3.99
C THR A 221 -8.56 10.93 3.69
N LEU A 222 -8.81 10.05 2.73
CA LEU A 222 -10.17 9.75 2.27
C LEU A 222 -10.95 8.92 3.29
N ALA A 223 -12.26 9.09 3.28
CA ALA A 223 -13.17 8.22 4.03
C ALA A 223 -13.09 6.78 3.50
N GLN A 224 -12.99 5.80 4.41
CA GLN A 224 -12.91 4.38 4.07
C GLN A 224 -13.47 3.51 5.20
N GLY A 225 -14.46 2.67 4.90
CA GLY A 225 -15.19 1.93 5.94
C GLY A 225 -15.78 2.89 6.96
N ASP A 226 -15.46 2.68 8.24
CA ASP A 226 -15.92 3.50 9.36
C ASP A 226 -15.00 4.71 9.65
N LEU A 227 -13.90 4.85 8.89
CA LEU A 227 -12.97 5.96 9.05
C LEU A 227 -13.46 7.18 8.26
N PRO A 228 -13.65 8.35 8.90
CA PRO A 228 -14.07 9.58 8.23
C PRO A 228 -12.95 10.14 7.33
N GLU A 229 -13.30 11.05 6.43
CA GLU A 229 -12.31 11.87 5.73
C GLU A 229 -11.54 12.72 6.77
N ASP A 230 -10.19 12.71 6.66
CA ASP A 230 -9.33 13.41 7.60
C ASP A 230 -8.03 13.88 6.92
N ARG A 231 -8.02 15.13 6.51
CA ARG A 231 -6.85 15.74 5.86
C ARG A 231 -5.68 15.99 6.80
N GLN A 232 -5.96 16.02 8.12
CA GLN A 232 -4.91 16.25 9.12
C GLN A 232 -3.88 15.13 9.14
N VAL A 233 -4.26 13.90 8.81
CA VAL A 233 -3.34 12.75 8.71
C VAL A 233 -2.18 13.06 7.76
N LEU A 234 -2.46 13.50 6.54
CA LEU A 234 -1.40 13.79 5.56
C LEU A 234 -0.63 15.08 5.89
N ARG A 235 -1.33 16.10 6.42
CA ARG A 235 -0.69 17.35 6.85
C ARG A 235 0.31 17.10 7.98
N THR A 236 -0.06 16.32 9.00
CA THR A 236 0.85 15.98 10.10
C THR A 236 2.09 15.24 9.59
N LEU A 237 1.93 14.32 8.65
CA LEU A 237 3.09 13.66 8.03
C LEU A 237 3.96 14.64 7.25
N ALA A 238 3.37 15.60 6.53
CA ALA A 238 4.12 16.62 5.81
C ALA A 238 4.91 17.56 6.75
N ASP A 239 4.38 17.81 7.94
CA ASP A 239 5.02 18.67 8.94
C ASP A 239 6.14 17.94 9.73
N HIS A 240 6.03 16.61 9.92
CA HIS A 240 6.87 15.88 10.87
C HIS A 240 7.68 14.72 10.25
N ASN A 241 7.36 14.26 9.06
CA ASN A 241 8.10 13.19 8.36
C ASN A 241 8.14 13.44 6.86
N ARG A 242 8.71 14.57 6.47
CA ARG A 242 8.93 14.95 5.09
C ARG A 242 10.35 14.57 4.68
N LEU A 243 10.46 13.71 3.68
CA LEU A 243 11.74 13.15 3.23
C LEU A 243 12.01 13.54 1.78
N GLU A 244 13.28 13.83 1.48
CA GLU A 244 13.74 14.17 0.13
C GLU A 244 13.87 12.91 -0.73
N PHE A 245 13.36 13.00 -1.96
CA PHE A 245 13.57 11.99 -3.00
C PHE A 245 14.32 12.64 -4.14
N ALA A 246 15.57 12.22 -4.35
CA ALA A 246 16.49 12.82 -5.30
C ALA A 246 15.86 12.98 -6.70
N GLY A 247 15.75 14.22 -7.17
CA GLY A 247 15.16 14.57 -8.47
C GLY A 247 13.64 14.65 -8.52
N PHE A 248 12.94 14.33 -7.41
CA PHE A 248 11.47 14.36 -7.34
C PHE A 248 10.90 15.31 -6.28
N GLY A 249 11.74 15.80 -5.35
CA GLY A 249 11.34 16.71 -4.27
C GLY A 249 11.02 16.00 -2.95
N ASP A 250 10.37 16.73 -2.04
CA ASP A 250 10.09 16.27 -0.67
C ASP A 250 8.66 15.75 -0.53
N PHE A 251 8.50 14.59 0.06
CA PHE A 251 7.20 13.95 0.26
C PHE A 251 6.94 13.62 1.72
N ALA A 252 5.68 13.78 2.14
CA ALA A 252 5.18 13.24 3.39
C ALA A 252 5.26 11.71 3.35
N CYS A 253 5.93 11.07 4.31
CA CYS A 253 6.18 9.63 4.30
C CYS A 253 5.60 8.94 5.55
N LEU A 254 5.23 7.68 5.40
CA LEU A 254 5.00 6.74 6.49
C LEU A 254 5.23 5.31 6.01
N GLY A 255 6.12 4.61 6.70
CA GLY A 255 6.53 3.27 6.33
C GLY A 255 7.64 3.24 5.28
N ILE A 256 8.04 2.05 4.92
CA ILE A 256 9.15 1.78 4.01
C ILE A 256 8.73 0.74 2.97
N TYR A 257 9.19 0.88 1.76
CA TYR A 257 9.04 -0.11 0.70
C TYR A 257 10.13 -1.17 0.80
N ALA A 258 9.82 -2.38 0.33
CA ALA A 258 10.79 -3.45 0.23
C ALA A 258 10.52 -4.35 -0.99
N GLU A 259 11.57 -5.03 -1.42
CA GLU A 259 11.56 -6.10 -2.41
C GLU A 259 11.88 -7.44 -1.74
N VAL A 260 11.40 -8.54 -2.30
CA VAL A 260 11.73 -9.89 -1.85
C VAL A 260 13.00 -10.36 -2.57
N VAL A 261 14.05 -10.63 -1.80
CA VAL A 261 15.35 -11.10 -2.32
C VAL A 261 15.40 -12.62 -2.37
N GLU A 262 14.91 -13.26 -1.30
CA GLU A 262 14.76 -14.71 -1.22
C GLU A 262 13.31 -15.04 -0.86
N PRO A 263 12.59 -15.77 -1.70
CA PRO A 263 11.23 -16.19 -1.42
C PRO A 263 11.12 -17.01 -0.13
N GLY A 264 9.95 -16.96 0.50
CA GLY A 264 9.70 -17.72 1.72
C GLY A 264 8.29 -17.53 2.26
N GLU A 265 8.06 -17.94 3.49
CA GLU A 265 6.79 -17.76 4.20
C GLU A 265 6.97 -16.84 5.40
N VAL A 266 5.94 -16.05 5.67
CA VAL A 266 5.87 -15.12 6.80
C VAL A 266 4.53 -15.29 7.51
N GLY A 267 4.57 -15.38 8.83
CA GLY A 267 3.39 -15.44 9.70
C GLY A 267 3.37 -14.32 10.74
N VAL A 268 2.20 -14.06 11.29
CA VAL A 268 2.06 -13.20 12.48
C VAL A 268 2.87 -13.84 13.63
N GLY A 269 3.66 -13.02 14.33
CA GLY A 269 4.58 -13.45 15.37
C GLY A 269 5.99 -13.85 14.88
N ASP A 270 6.22 -13.96 13.57
CA ASP A 270 7.55 -14.23 13.04
C ASP A 270 8.48 -13.04 13.29
N GLU A 271 9.75 -13.33 13.56
CA GLU A 271 10.78 -12.32 13.84
C GLU A 271 11.26 -11.62 12.55
N LEU A 272 11.47 -10.33 12.64
CA LEU A 272 12.22 -9.53 11.66
C LEU A 272 13.59 -9.23 12.22
N THR A 273 14.64 -9.78 11.60
CA THR A 273 16.03 -9.55 11.97
C THR A 273 16.74 -8.69 10.93
N LEU A 274 17.09 -7.47 11.30
CA LEU A 274 17.81 -6.54 10.42
C LEU A 274 19.24 -7.01 10.18
N GLY A 275 19.63 -7.16 8.91
CA GLY A 275 21.00 -7.38 8.47
C GLY A 275 21.87 -6.13 8.64
N ALA A 276 23.17 -6.30 8.52
CA ALA A 276 24.10 -5.18 8.47
C ALA A 276 23.86 -4.34 7.20
N VAL A 277 24.12 -3.04 7.27
CA VAL A 277 24.19 -2.17 6.11
C VAL A 277 25.28 -2.74 5.20
N ARG A 278 24.94 -3.19 3.99
CA ARG A 278 25.97 -3.54 3.01
C ARG A 278 26.56 -2.22 2.50
N ASP A 279 27.85 -2.02 2.73
CA ASP A 279 28.58 -0.92 2.09
C ASP A 279 28.39 -1.03 0.57
N SER A 280 27.67 -0.07 -0.01
CA SER A 280 27.41 0.03 -1.45
C SER A 280 28.66 0.44 -2.26
N LEU A 281 29.86 0.34 -1.69
CA LEU A 281 31.12 0.81 -2.27
C LEU A 281 31.99 -0.30 -2.89
N ALA A 282 31.45 -1.45 -3.22
CA ALA A 282 32.22 -2.50 -3.90
C ALA A 282 31.64 -2.88 -5.27
N ARG A 283 31.49 -1.90 -6.18
CA ARG A 283 31.53 -2.12 -7.64
C ARG A 283 32.17 -0.91 -8.30
N ALA A 284 33.48 -0.95 -8.43
CA ALA A 284 34.23 -0.17 -9.40
C ALA A 284 34.21 -0.92 -10.74
#